data_25af3ee68c423ccc4b9e431d0127f3b7
#
_entry.id   25af3ee68c423ccc4b9e431d0127f3b7
#
_cell.length_a   1.000
_cell.length_b   1.000
_cell.length_c   1.000
_cell.angle_alpha   90.00
_cell.angle_beta   90.00
_cell.angle_gamma   90.00
#
_symmetry.space_group_name_H-M   'P 1'
#
loop_
_entity.id
_entity.type
_entity.pdbx_description
1 polymer ?
#
loop_
_entity_poly.entity_id
_entity_poly.type
_entity_poly.pdbx_seq_one_letter_code
_entity_poly.pdbx_strand_id
1 'polypeptide(L)'
;MRHTLTAQVLAKALKNLYPNVKLAIGPIIENGFYYDFELDKSITIQDLPMIEKEMKKIISSGNEIEKKYISKEKAADLFKNKNETYKVDIIERSEQQGNFSTYYQKNTDFVDLCYGPHLPSLKHIGPFKLTKVAGAYWKGDSKNKMLQRIYGTAWKNQDDLKKYLNMLEEAEKRDHRALGKQLDLFHLSLIHI
;
A
#
# COMPACT_ATOMS: atom_id res chain seq x y z
N MET A 1 2.61 -11.20 -7.35
CA MET A 1 1.61 -10.72 -8.33
C MET A 1 0.30 -10.24 -7.68
N ARG A 2 -0.35 -11.05 -6.82
CA ARG A 2 -1.63 -10.68 -6.15
C ARG A 2 -1.47 -9.43 -5.27
N HIS A 3 -0.53 -9.45 -4.33
CA HIS A 3 -0.26 -8.32 -3.45
C HIS A 3 0.11 -7.06 -4.23
N THR A 4 0.92 -7.17 -5.28
CA THR A 4 1.32 -6.05 -6.14
C THR A 4 0.11 -5.39 -6.80
N LEU A 5 -0.81 -6.20 -7.35
CA LEU A 5 -2.02 -5.67 -7.96
C LEU A 5 -2.99 -5.11 -6.93
N THR A 6 -3.09 -5.74 -5.74
CA THR A 6 -3.95 -5.21 -4.66
C THR A 6 -3.43 -3.88 -4.12
N ALA A 7 -2.11 -3.70 -4.03
CA ALA A 7 -1.49 -2.43 -3.69
C ALA A 7 -1.86 -1.33 -4.71
N GLN A 8 -1.86 -1.65 -6.01
CA GLN A 8 -2.30 -0.73 -7.06
C GLN A 8 -3.79 -0.38 -6.93
N VAL A 9 -4.64 -1.34 -6.56
CA VAL A 9 -6.07 -1.07 -6.32
C VAL A 9 -6.26 -0.18 -5.10
N LEU A 10 -5.48 -0.37 -4.04
CA LEU A 10 -5.48 0.54 -2.88
C LEU A 10 -5.11 1.97 -3.32
N ALA A 11 -4.06 2.13 -4.11
CA ALA A 11 -3.66 3.43 -4.64
C ALA A 11 -4.78 4.12 -5.42
N LYS A 12 -5.47 3.38 -6.29
CA LYS A 12 -6.63 3.89 -7.02
C LYS A 12 -7.80 4.24 -6.10
N ALA A 13 -8.09 3.41 -5.10
CA ALA A 13 -9.15 3.68 -4.13
C ALA A 13 -8.86 4.97 -3.35
N LEU A 14 -7.61 5.19 -2.95
CA LEU A 14 -7.18 6.43 -2.30
C LEU A 14 -7.37 7.64 -3.22
N LYS A 15 -7.03 7.55 -4.51
CA LYS A 15 -7.28 8.62 -5.49
C LYS A 15 -8.75 8.93 -5.66
N ASN A 16 -9.61 7.92 -5.70
CA ASN A 16 -11.06 8.10 -5.84
C ASN A 16 -11.67 8.79 -4.62
N LEU A 17 -11.22 8.43 -3.42
CA LEU A 17 -11.75 8.96 -2.15
C LEU A 17 -11.13 10.31 -1.78
N TYR A 18 -9.87 10.52 -2.17
CA TYR A 18 -9.08 11.70 -1.82
C TYR A 18 -8.33 12.23 -3.04
N PRO A 19 -8.96 13.09 -3.86
CA PRO A 19 -8.36 13.57 -5.13
C PRO A 19 -6.97 14.22 -4.97
N ASN A 20 -6.71 14.84 -3.82
CA ASN A 20 -5.45 15.52 -3.52
C ASN A 20 -4.36 14.60 -2.96
N VAL A 21 -4.64 13.29 -2.80
CA VAL A 21 -3.63 12.34 -2.31
C VAL A 21 -2.45 12.26 -3.28
N LYS A 22 -1.22 12.28 -2.76
CA LYS A 22 -0.01 12.03 -3.54
C LYS A 22 0.49 10.62 -3.23
N LEU A 23 0.54 9.81 -4.25
CA LEU A 23 0.95 8.42 -4.15
C LEU A 23 2.48 8.31 -4.20
N ALA A 24 3.05 7.51 -3.31
CA ALA A 24 4.49 7.25 -3.30
C ALA A 24 4.80 5.85 -3.85
N ILE A 25 4.93 4.86 -2.99
CA ILE A 25 5.28 3.48 -3.36
C ILE A 25 4.41 2.45 -2.67
N GLY A 26 4.22 1.30 -3.34
CA GLY A 26 3.46 0.17 -2.81
C GLY A 26 4.20 -1.16 -2.94
N PRO A 27 5.30 -1.38 -2.19
CA PRO A 27 6.05 -2.62 -2.26
C PRO A 27 5.30 -3.78 -1.60
N ILE A 28 5.70 -4.99 -2.00
CA ILE A 28 5.25 -6.23 -1.36
C ILE A 28 6.15 -6.58 -0.18
N ILE A 29 5.56 -7.23 0.81
CA ILE A 29 6.22 -7.85 1.96
C ILE A 29 5.86 -9.34 2.00
N GLU A 30 6.44 -10.10 2.91
CA GLU A 30 6.33 -11.57 2.94
C GLU A 30 4.88 -12.07 2.80
N ASN A 31 3.95 -11.59 3.60
CA ASN A 31 2.55 -12.03 3.59
C ASN A 31 1.57 -10.91 3.26
N GLY A 32 2.02 -9.89 2.53
CA GLY A 32 1.17 -8.75 2.22
C GLY A 32 1.83 -7.70 1.36
N PHE A 33 1.36 -6.51 1.53
CA PHE A 33 1.85 -5.30 0.88
C PHE A 33 1.63 -4.10 1.81
N TYR A 34 2.26 -2.99 1.48
CA TYR A 34 1.86 -1.70 2.00
C TYR A 34 1.83 -0.67 0.87
N TYR A 35 1.23 0.48 1.13
CA TYR A 35 1.28 1.63 0.23
C TYR A 35 1.52 2.90 1.03
N ASP A 36 2.52 3.67 0.61
CA ASP A 36 2.87 4.96 1.17
C ASP A 36 2.25 6.08 0.36
N PHE A 37 1.67 7.06 1.04
CA PHE A 37 1.03 8.22 0.42
C PHE A 37 1.08 9.43 1.35
N GLU A 38 1.00 10.60 0.73
CA GLU A 38 0.82 11.87 1.43
C GLU A 38 -0.63 12.30 1.33
N LEU A 39 -1.21 12.64 2.46
CA LEU A 39 -2.56 13.22 2.56
C LEU A 39 -2.59 14.15 3.78
N ASP A 40 -3.21 15.33 3.64
CA ASP A 40 -3.35 16.29 4.72
C ASP A 40 -4.23 15.77 5.86
N LYS A 41 -5.26 14.99 5.52
CA LYS A 41 -6.10 14.28 6.48
C LYS A 41 -5.41 13.02 6.98
N SER A 42 -5.32 12.83 8.29
CA SER A 42 -4.85 11.57 8.88
C SER A 42 -5.88 10.46 8.68
N ILE A 43 -5.44 9.35 8.11
CA ILE A 43 -6.22 8.11 7.98
C ILE A 43 -6.03 7.28 9.25
N THR A 44 -7.12 6.75 9.76
CA THR A 44 -7.16 5.89 10.94
C THR A 44 -7.62 4.47 10.58
N ILE A 45 -7.53 3.54 11.53
CA ILE A 45 -8.05 2.18 11.37
C ILE A 45 -9.56 2.20 11.06
N GLN A 46 -10.29 3.19 11.58
CA GLN A 46 -11.73 3.35 11.36
C GLN A 46 -12.09 3.73 9.91
N ASP A 47 -11.14 4.30 9.16
CA ASP A 47 -11.34 4.65 7.75
C ASP A 47 -11.13 3.45 6.81
N LEU A 48 -10.43 2.39 7.27
CA LEU A 48 -10.10 1.22 6.43
C LEU A 48 -11.32 0.53 5.81
N PRO A 49 -12.45 0.32 6.51
CA PRO A 49 -13.65 -0.28 5.91
C PRO A 49 -14.20 0.50 4.71
N MET A 50 -14.14 1.83 4.76
CA MET A 50 -14.56 2.68 3.64
C MET A 50 -13.62 2.52 2.43
N ILE A 51 -12.32 2.49 2.69
CA ILE A 51 -11.31 2.26 1.64
C ILE A 51 -11.48 0.85 1.04
N GLU A 52 -11.67 -0.19 1.87
CA GLU A 52 -11.94 -1.55 1.40
C GLU A 52 -13.21 -1.64 0.54
N LYS A 53 -14.25 -0.90 0.88
CA LYS A 53 -15.49 -0.83 0.08
C LYS A 53 -15.21 -0.26 -1.30
N GLU A 54 -14.43 0.82 -1.40
CA GLU A 54 -14.05 1.40 -2.69
C GLU A 54 -13.13 0.44 -3.47
N MET A 55 -12.19 -0.23 -2.81
CA MET A 55 -11.35 -1.27 -3.45
C MET A 55 -12.20 -2.40 -4.02
N LYS A 56 -13.21 -2.90 -3.30
CA LYS A 56 -14.13 -3.93 -3.77
C LYS A 56 -14.90 -3.47 -5.01
N LYS A 57 -15.34 -2.21 -5.03
CA LYS A 57 -16.00 -1.60 -6.19
C LYS A 57 -15.08 -1.55 -7.41
N ILE A 58 -13.80 -1.16 -7.22
CA ILE A 58 -12.80 -1.17 -8.29
C ILE A 58 -12.57 -2.61 -8.79
N ILE A 59 -12.41 -3.58 -7.90
CA ILE A 59 -12.19 -4.99 -8.26
C ILE A 59 -13.39 -5.56 -9.03
N SER A 60 -14.61 -5.20 -8.65
CA SER A 60 -15.84 -5.68 -9.32
C SER A 60 -15.96 -5.21 -10.78
N SER A 61 -15.27 -4.13 -11.17
CA SER A 61 -15.20 -3.70 -12.57
C SER A 61 -14.51 -4.73 -13.46
N GLY A 62 -13.64 -5.57 -12.88
CA GLY A 62 -12.96 -6.63 -13.58
C GLY A 62 -11.98 -6.19 -14.67
N ASN A 63 -11.57 -4.92 -14.65
CA ASN A 63 -10.71 -4.35 -15.67
C ASN A 63 -9.42 -5.15 -15.84
N GLU A 64 -8.96 -5.21 -17.08
CA GLU A 64 -7.67 -5.77 -17.43
C GLU A 64 -6.54 -4.81 -17.07
N ILE A 65 -5.37 -5.38 -16.81
CA ILE A 65 -4.15 -4.65 -16.50
C ILE A 65 -3.23 -4.72 -17.72
N GLU A 66 -2.83 -3.55 -18.20
CA GLU A 66 -1.91 -3.42 -19.31
C GLU A 66 -0.56 -2.91 -18.83
N LYS A 67 0.51 -3.65 -19.12
CA LYS A 67 1.88 -3.21 -18.84
C LYS A 67 2.43 -2.48 -20.07
N LYS A 68 3.01 -1.30 -19.85
CA LYS A 68 3.74 -0.55 -20.87
C LYS A 68 5.15 -0.21 -20.38
N TYR A 69 6.06 -0.16 -21.35
CA TYR A 69 7.41 0.32 -21.13
C TYR A 69 7.56 1.71 -21.77
N ILE A 70 7.96 2.69 -21.01
CA ILE A 70 8.13 4.08 -21.46
C ILE A 70 9.50 4.60 -21.02
N SER A 71 10.07 5.51 -21.81
CA SER A 71 11.37 6.12 -21.47
C SER A 71 11.30 6.92 -20.16
N LYS A 72 12.46 7.18 -19.58
CA LYS A 72 12.58 7.94 -18.32
C LYS A 72 11.89 9.32 -18.42
N GLU A 73 12.12 10.04 -19.54
CA GLU A 73 11.54 11.37 -19.79
C GLU A 73 10.01 11.28 -19.86
N LYS A 74 9.48 10.34 -20.66
CA LYS A 74 8.02 10.13 -20.78
C LYS A 74 7.37 9.71 -19.46
N ALA A 75 8.09 8.91 -18.65
CA ALA A 75 7.61 8.53 -17.32
C ALA A 75 7.56 9.73 -16.39
N ALA A 76 8.61 10.56 -16.36
CA ALA A 76 8.64 11.76 -15.55
C ALA A 76 7.53 12.73 -15.94
N ASP A 77 7.35 13.00 -17.24
CA ASP A 77 6.29 13.87 -17.75
C ASP A 77 4.89 13.36 -17.41
N LEU A 78 4.66 12.06 -17.58
CA LEU A 78 3.38 11.41 -17.24
C LEU A 78 3.00 11.64 -15.77
N PHE A 79 3.94 11.43 -14.85
CA PHE A 79 3.66 11.58 -13.42
C PHE A 79 3.71 13.05 -12.95
N LYS A 80 4.45 13.93 -13.63
CA LYS A 80 4.35 15.40 -13.42
C LYS A 80 2.96 15.91 -13.76
N ASN A 81 2.41 15.51 -14.91
CA ASN A 81 1.05 15.89 -15.33
C ASN A 81 -0.04 15.37 -14.40
N LYS A 82 0.21 14.28 -13.68
CA LYS A 82 -0.69 13.72 -12.67
C LYS A 82 -0.42 14.24 -11.24
N ASN A 83 0.51 15.17 -11.08
CA ASN A 83 0.92 15.75 -9.79
C ASN A 83 1.43 14.69 -8.77
N GLU A 84 2.07 13.61 -9.26
CA GLU A 84 2.62 12.53 -8.46
C GLU A 84 4.10 12.76 -8.15
N THR A 85 4.37 13.74 -7.29
CA THR A 85 5.73 14.25 -7.01
C THR A 85 6.70 13.17 -6.51
N TYR A 86 6.23 12.22 -5.70
CA TYR A 86 7.06 11.13 -5.19
C TYR A 86 7.50 10.16 -6.29
N LYS A 87 6.63 9.88 -7.26
CA LYS A 87 6.95 9.03 -8.41
C LYS A 87 7.95 9.72 -9.34
N VAL A 88 7.80 11.02 -9.52
CA VAL A 88 8.79 11.84 -10.26
C VAL A 88 10.16 11.77 -9.58
N ASP A 89 10.23 11.96 -8.26
CA ASP A 89 11.49 11.88 -7.50
C ASP A 89 12.14 10.47 -7.61
N ILE A 90 11.35 9.39 -7.61
CA ILE A 90 11.85 8.03 -7.83
C ILE A 90 12.46 7.89 -9.23
N ILE A 91 11.75 8.37 -10.27
CA ILE A 91 12.18 8.25 -11.66
C ILE A 91 13.45 9.08 -11.90
N GLU A 92 13.48 10.33 -11.46
CA GLU A 92 14.60 11.24 -11.69
C GLU A 92 15.89 10.75 -11.04
N ARG A 93 15.81 10.21 -9.82
CA ARG A 93 16.97 9.68 -9.07
C ARG A 93 17.35 8.24 -9.44
N SER A 94 16.50 7.55 -10.20
CA SER A 94 16.84 6.20 -10.61
C SER A 94 18.06 6.19 -11.54
N GLU A 95 19.02 5.34 -11.21
CA GLU A 95 20.21 5.06 -12.06
C GLU A 95 19.85 4.14 -13.23
N GLN A 96 18.61 3.67 -13.29
CA GLN A 96 18.14 2.79 -14.35
C GLN A 96 18.26 3.47 -15.70
N GLN A 97 19.16 2.95 -16.53
CA GLN A 97 19.26 3.29 -17.93
C GLN A 97 18.27 2.42 -18.72
N GLY A 98 17.20 3.03 -19.24
CA GLY A 98 16.22 2.32 -20.04
C GLY A 98 14.78 2.66 -19.71
N ASN A 99 13.90 1.76 -20.08
CA ASN A 99 12.47 1.97 -19.96
C ASN A 99 11.94 1.63 -18.56
N PHE A 100 11.05 2.46 -18.09
CA PHE A 100 10.27 2.23 -16.85
C PHE A 100 9.00 1.45 -17.18
N SER A 101 8.66 0.48 -16.34
CA SER A 101 7.40 -0.24 -16.46
C SER A 101 6.28 0.48 -15.74
N THR A 102 5.20 0.71 -16.45
CA THR A 102 3.97 1.32 -15.96
C THR A 102 2.81 0.37 -16.17
N TYR A 103 1.87 0.37 -15.23
CA TYR A 103 0.70 -0.51 -15.26
C TYR A 103 -0.57 0.31 -15.29
N TYR A 104 -1.34 0.14 -16.36
CA TYR A 104 -2.61 0.82 -16.60
C TYR A 104 -3.77 -0.10 -16.25
N GLN A 105 -4.80 0.45 -15.60
CA GLN A 105 -6.09 -0.23 -15.52
C GLN A 105 -6.92 0.18 -16.73
N LYS A 106 -7.15 -0.74 -17.67
CA LYS A 106 -7.93 -0.46 -18.89
C LYS A 106 -9.29 0.16 -18.57
N ASN A 107 -9.80 0.98 -19.46
CA ASN A 107 -11.05 1.74 -19.31
C ASN A 107 -11.03 2.75 -18.14
N THR A 108 -9.85 3.14 -17.67
CA THR A 108 -9.66 4.20 -16.67
C THR A 108 -8.41 5.00 -17.01
N ASP A 109 -8.28 6.18 -16.43
CA ASP A 109 -7.10 7.03 -16.54
C ASP A 109 -6.00 6.69 -15.51
N PHE A 110 -6.22 5.65 -14.68
CA PHE A 110 -5.31 5.28 -13.62
C PHE A 110 -4.09 4.51 -14.16
N VAL A 111 -2.91 5.01 -13.79
CA VAL A 111 -1.62 4.39 -14.08
C VAL A 111 -0.74 4.42 -12.83
N ASP A 112 0.02 3.36 -12.64
CA ASP A 112 0.99 3.26 -11.56
C ASP A 112 2.38 2.90 -12.07
N LEU A 113 3.42 3.37 -11.37
CA LEU A 113 4.81 3.01 -11.60
C LEU A 113 5.12 1.76 -10.78
N CYS A 114 5.46 0.66 -11.42
CA CYS A 114 5.75 -0.59 -10.72
C CYS A 114 6.64 -1.52 -11.55
N TYR A 115 7.54 -2.24 -10.89
CA TYR A 115 8.29 -3.31 -11.56
C TYR A 115 7.39 -4.49 -11.93
N GLY A 116 6.36 -4.74 -11.14
CA GLY A 116 5.50 -5.91 -11.29
C GLY A 116 6.15 -7.23 -10.85
N PRO A 117 5.69 -8.37 -11.35
CA PRO A 117 4.55 -8.52 -12.26
C PRO A 117 3.20 -8.36 -11.56
N HIS A 118 2.19 -7.94 -12.31
CA HIS A 118 0.80 -7.90 -11.88
C HIS A 118 0.00 -9.08 -12.46
N LEU A 119 -1.15 -9.37 -11.85
CA LEU A 119 -2.15 -10.26 -12.45
C LEU A 119 -2.78 -9.58 -13.68
N PRO A 120 -3.24 -10.35 -14.69
CA PRO A 120 -3.73 -9.78 -15.94
C PRO A 120 -5.06 -9.01 -15.81
N SER A 121 -5.83 -9.27 -14.75
CA SER A 121 -7.12 -8.62 -14.51
C SER A 121 -7.41 -8.52 -13.02
N LEU A 122 -8.18 -7.51 -12.64
CA LEU A 122 -8.67 -7.28 -11.28
C LEU A 122 -9.50 -8.46 -10.74
N LYS A 123 -10.16 -9.23 -11.62
CA LYS A 123 -10.94 -10.44 -11.26
C LYS A 123 -10.14 -11.50 -10.51
N HIS A 124 -8.82 -11.51 -10.68
CA HIS A 124 -7.94 -12.52 -10.09
C HIS A 124 -7.37 -12.14 -8.71
N ILE A 125 -7.74 -10.99 -8.16
CA ILE A 125 -7.20 -10.53 -6.86
C ILE A 125 -7.64 -11.48 -5.73
N GLY A 126 -8.91 -11.89 -5.71
CA GLY A 126 -9.45 -12.68 -4.61
C GLY A 126 -9.72 -11.86 -3.34
N PRO A 127 -9.92 -12.52 -2.20
CA PRO A 127 -10.20 -11.85 -0.93
C PRO A 127 -8.96 -11.12 -0.41
N PHE A 128 -9.18 -9.96 0.18
CA PHE A 128 -8.14 -9.11 0.74
C PHE A 128 -8.62 -8.45 2.03
N LYS A 129 -7.67 -7.95 2.82
CA LYS A 129 -7.93 -7.18 4.04
C LYS A 129 -6.87 -6.10 4.21
N LEU A 130 -7.28 -4.89 4.59
CA LEU A 130 -6.39 -3.87 5.10
C LEU A 130 -6.23 -4.08 6.62
N THR A 131 -5.00 -4.08 7.10
CA THR A 131 -4.72 -4.57 8.46
C THR A 131 -4.25 -3.49 9.42
N LYS A 132 -3.49 -2.50 8.93
CA LYS A 132 -2.84 -1.53 9.80
C LYS A 132 -2.62 -0.20 9.09
N VAL A 133 -2.65 0.88 9.88
CA VAL A 133 -2.19 2.22 9.48
C VAL A 133 -0.97 2.59 10.31
N ALA A 134 0.02 3.19 9.69
CA ALA A 134 1.23 3.67 10.36
C ALA A 134 1.76 4.93 9.68
N GLY A 135 2.65 5.65 10.36
CA GLY A 135 3.50 6.66 9.74
C GLY A 135 4.80 6.06 9.21
N ALA A 136 5.34 6.62 8.14
CA ALA A 136 6.64 6.24 7.61
C ALA A 136 7.33 7.46 6.99
N TYR A 137 8.57 7.71 7.36
CA TYR A 137 9.35 8.78 6.72
C TYR A 137 9.70 8.40 5.28
N TRP A 138 9.55 9.38 4.37
CA TRP A 138 9.94 9.16 2.97
C TRP A 138 11.39 8.71 2.88
N LYS A 139 11.63 7.60 2.18
CA LYS A 139 12.95 6.95 2.06
C LYS A 139 13.60 6.52 3.40
N GLY A 140 12.83 6.41 4.47
CA GLY A 140 13.33 6.02 5.78
C GLY A 140 14.16 7.08 6.52
N ASP A 141 14.26 8.29 6.00
CA ASP A 141 15.00 9.38 6.62
C ASP A 141 14.05 10.30 7.39
N SER A 142 14.30 10.46 8.68
CA SER A 142 13.48 11.30 9.59
C SER A 142 13.50 12.80 9.24
N LYS A 143 14.43 13.24 8.40
CA LYS A 143 14.48 14.62 7.86
C LYS A 143 13.48 14.84 6.73
N ASN A 144 13.01 13.76 6.11
CA ASN A 144 12.01 13.81 5.06
C ASN A 144 10.60 13.89 5.63
N LYS A 145 9.65 14.22 4.75
CA LYS A 145 8.23 14.28 5.11
C LYS A 145 7.73 12.92 5.61
N MET A 146 6.95 12.94 6.67
CA MET A 146 6.25 11.76 7.16
C MET A 146 5.04 11.49 6.29
N LEU A 147 5.00 10.32 5.69
CA LEU A 147 3.91 9.78 4.90
C LEU A 147 3.02 8.89 5.76
N GLN A 148 1.82 8.65 5.27
CA GLN A 148 0.94 7.65 5.83
C GLN A 148 1.13 6.32 5.09
N ARG A 149 1.07 5.22 5.81
CA ARG A 149 1.27 3.87 5.30
C ARG A 149 0.09 3.00 5.67
N ILE A 150 -0.54 2.39 4.69
CA ILE A 150 -1.57 1.37 4.90
C ILE A 150 -1.01 0.01 4.53
N TYR A 151 -1.13 -0.94 5.45
CA TYR A 151 -0.79 -2.36 5.23
C TYR A 151 -2.02 -3.14 4.81
N GLY A 152 -1.79 -4.14 3.98
CA GLY A 152 -2.84 -5.06 3.57
C GLY A 152 -2.30 -6.42 3.13
N THR A 153 -3.21 -7.36 2.98
CA THR A 153 -2.93 -8.71 2.51
C THR A 153 -4.01 -9.16 1.52
N ALA A 154 -3.67 -10.07 0.60
CA ALA A 154 -4.60 -10.60 -0.38
C ALA A 154 -4.30 -12.07 -0.68
N TRP A 155 -5.33 -12.92 -0.70
CA TRP A 155 -5.23 -14.36 -0.74
C TRP A 155 -6.01 -14.96 -1.91
N LYS A 156 -5.75 -16.24 -2.21
CA LYS A 156 -6.42 -16.93 -3.31
C LYS A 156 -7.90 -17.19 -2.99
N ASN A 157 -8.18 -17.57 -1.76
CA ASN A 157 -9.51 -17.90 -1.26
C ASN A 157 -9.75 -17.32 0.14
N GLN A 158 -10.99 -17.38 0.59
CA GLN A 158 -11.42 -16.82 1.87
C GLN A 158 -10.83 -17.58 3.08
N ASP A 159 -10.61 -18.87 2.95
CA ASP A 159 -10.10 -19.71 4.04
C ASP A 159 -8.63 -19.37 4.35
N ASP A 160 -7.83 -19.15 3.32
CA ASP A 160 -6.43 -18.74 3.50
C ASP A 160 -6.34 -17.35 4.15
N LEU A 161 -7.18 -16.40 3.72
CA LEU A 161 -7.26 -15.09 4.36
C LEU A 161 -7.66 -15.23 5.84
N LYS A 162 -8.69 -16.03 6.14
CA LYS A 162 -9.16 -16.24 7.51
C LYS A 162 -8.10 -16.89 8.39
N LYS A 163 -7.40 -17.90 7.90
CA LYS A 163 -6.27 -18.53 8.61
C LYS A 163 -5.18 -17.52 8.95
N TYR A 164 -4.82 -16.68 7.99
CA TYR A 164 -3.81 -15.65 8.20
C TYR A 164 -4.25 -14.60 9.23
N LEU A 165 -5.48 -14.11 9.15
CA LEU A 165 -6.00 -13.15 10.11
C LEU A 165 -6.08 -13.73 11.53
N ASN A 166 -6.50 -14.98 11.68
CA ASN A 166 -6.50 -15.67 12.97
C ASN A 166 -5.08 -15.81 13.54
N MET A 167 -4.10 -16.11 12.69
CA MET A 167 -2.69 -16.17 13.10
C MET A 167 -2.19 -14.82 13.60
N LEU A 168 -2.55 -13.72 12.93
CA LEU A 168 -2.18 -12.37 13.37
C LEU A 168 -2.84 -12.03 14.72
N GLU A 169 -4.12 -12.32 14.88
CA GLU A 169 -4.84 -12.10 16.13
C GLU A 169 -4.26 -12.91 17.30
N GLU A 170 -3.87 -14.16 17.05
CA GLU A 170 -3.19 -14.98 18.05
C GLU A 170 -1.80 -14.44 18.38
N ALA A 171 -1.05 -13.94 17.39
CA ALA A 171 0.26 -13.33 17.61
C ALA A 171 0.14 -12.06 18.48
N GLU A 172 -0.87 -11.21 18.22
CA GLU A 172 -1.15 -10.03 19.05
C GLU A 172 -1.52 -10.42 20.49
N LYS A 173 -2.35 -11.46 20.69
CA LYS A 173 -2.69 -11.97 22.02
C LYS A 173 -1.47 -12.52 22.78
N ARG A 174 -0.47 -13.04 22.07
CA ARG A 174 0.79 -13.56 22.64
C ARG A 174 1.88 -12.51 22.78
N ASP A 175 1.63 -11.27 22.39
CA ASP A 175 2.62 -10.20 22.56
C ASP A 175 2.92 -10.04 24.08
N HIS A 176 4.11 -10.47 24.48
CA HIS A 176 4.58 -10.43 25.88
C HIS A 176 4.60 -9.02 26.47
N ARG A 177 4.63 -7.96 25.64
CA ARG A 177 4.51 -6.58 26.11
C ARG A 177 3.08 -6.28 26.58
N ALA A 178 2.08 -6.74 25.82
CA ALA A 178 0.68 -6.62 26.19
C ALA A 178 0.37 -7.49 27.41
N LEU A 179 0.83 -8.74 27.41
CA LEU A 179 0.69 -9.69 28.52
C LEU A 179 1.41 -9.20 29.78
N GLY A 180 2.65 -8.71 29.65
CA GLY A 180 3.43 -8.19 30.76
C GLY A 180 2.74 -6.99 31.44
N LYS A 181 2.14 -6.11 30.66
CA LYS A 181 1.36 -4.98 31.17
C LYS A 181 0.03 -5.40 31.82
N GLN A 182 -0.67 -6.36 31.20
CA GLN A 182 -1.96 -6.86 31.68
C GLN A 182 -1.81 -7.70 32.96
N LEU A 183 -0.72 -8.45 33.09
CA LEU A 183 -0.42 -9.30 34.25
C LEU A 183 0.46 -8.61 35.30
N ASP A 184 0.75 -7.32 35.09
CA ASP A 184 1.60 -6.50 35.98
C ASP A 184 2.98 -7.12 36.28
N LEU A 185 3.54 -7.83 35.29
CA LEU A 185 4.81 -8.55 35.42
C LEU A 185 6.06 -7.66 35.35
N PHE A 186 5.92 -6.43 34.87
CA PHE A 186 7.03 -5.50 34.69
C PHE A 186 6.67 -4.14 35.29
N HIS A 187 7.24 -3.84 36.44
CA HIS A 187 7.29 -2.49 36.98
C HIS A 187 8.52 -1.76 36.42
N LEU A 188 8.30 -0.61 35.78
CA LEU A 188 9.40 0.34 35.61
C LEU A 188 9.65 0.99 36.93
N SER A 189 10.61 0.46 37.68
CA SER A 189 11.09 1.10 38.90
C SER A 189 11.84 2.39 38.53
N LEU A 190 11.24 3.52 38.83
CA LEU A 190 11.91 4.82 38.81
C LEU A 190 12.68 5.04 40.13
N ILE A 191 13.49 4.08 40.51
CA ILE A 191 14.43 4.31 41.59
C ILE A 191 15.63 5.02 40.98
N HIS A 192 15.66 6.32 41.16
CA HIS A 192 16.85 7.11 40.92
C HIS A 192 17.83 6.85 42.06
N ILE A 193 19.04 6.44 41.73
CA ILE A 193 20.24 6.55 42.57
C ILE A 193 20.77 7.96 42.36
#